data_1c2377e70eac00d3a125f1cafd0e3c5e
#
_entry.id   1c2377e70eac00d3a125f1cafd0e3c5e
#
_cell.length_a   1.000
_cell.length_b   1.000
_cell.length_c   1.000
_cell.angle_alpha   90.00
_cell.angle_beta   90.00
_cell.angle_gamma   90.00
#
_symmetry.space_group_name_H-M   'P 1'
#
loop_
_entity.id
_entity.type
_entity.pdbx_description
1 polymer ?
#
loop_
_entity_poly.entity_id
_entity_poly.type
_entity_poly.pdbx_seq_one_letter_code
_entity_poly.pdbx_strand_id
1 'polypeptide(L)'
;MINIFISFLSFTFLLGQSNDMSVQEIIQAMDNNLNAKSRVLTSKMIVHGRRSSRTIESKNWVVGIDLAFTEYLSPPREKGTKMLKLGDKLWTYSPQTDRVIQISGHMLRQSVMGSDMSYNDMMEDRPLIELYEATLEGSVEIDGRGHWIMLLEAKVKGLSYPKR
;
A
#
# COMPACT_ATOMS: atom_id res chain seq x y z
N MET A 1 28.78 -67.49 -28.31
CA MET A 1 27.55 -66.71 -28.18
C MET A 1 27.82 -65.68 -27.08
N ILE A 2 28.05 -64.44 -27.49
CA ILE A 2 28.36 -63.34 -26.58
C ILE A 2 27.05 -62.55 -26.46
N ASN A 3 26.47 -62.52 -25.24
CA ASN A 3 25.32 -61.69 -24.92
C ASN A 3 25.81 -60.29 -24.47
N ILE A 4 25.54 -59.27 -25.32
CA ILE A 4 25.78 -57.86 -24.98
C ILE A 4 24.52 -57.33 -24.31
N PHE A 5 24.61 -57.07 -23.01
CA PHE A 5 23.58 -56.36 -22.21
C PHE A 5 23.76 -54.88 -22.43
N ILE A 6 22.90 -54.24 -23.23
CA ILE A 6 22.85 -52.78 -23.37
C ILE A 6 21.96 -52.24 -22.22
N SER A 7 22.60 -51.69 -21.21
CA SER A 7 21.91 -50.95 -20.14
C SER A 7 21.51 -49.55 -20.65
N PHE A 8 20.21 -49.35 -20.82
CA PHE A 8 19.64 -48.05 -21.18
C PHE A 8 19.54 -47.19 -19.91
N LEU A 9 20.51 -46.28 -19.70
CA LEU A 9 20.50 -45.31 -18.61
C LEU A 9 19.52 -44.18 -19.00
N SER A 10 18.26 -44.28 -18.53
CA SER A 10 17.27 -43.21 -18.69
C SER A 10 17.62 -42.05 -17.76
N PHE A 11 18.21 -41.02 -18.36
CA PHE A 11 18.46 -39.74 -17.69
C PHE A 11 17.13 -38.96 -17.58
N THR A 12 16.42 -39.13 -16.47
CA THR A 12 15.27 -38.30 -16.13
C THR A 12 15.73 -36.90 -15.85
N PHE A 13 15.53 -35.99 -16.81
CA PHE A 13 15.69 -34.57 -16.62
C PHE A 13 14.59 -34.12 -15.67
N LEU A 14 14.92 -33.95 -14.37
CA LEU A 14 14.08 -33.21 -13.45
C LEU A 14 14.09 -31.74 -13.92
N LEU A 15 13.05 -31.35 -14.68
CA LEU A 15 12.69 -29.98 -14.88
C LEU A 15 12.35 -29.43 -13.49
N GLY A 16 13.26 -28.64 -12.90
CA GLY A 16 12.98 -27.86 -11.73
C GLY A 16 11.78 -26.99 -12.05
N GLN A 17 10.65 -27.24 -11.41
CA GLN A 17 9.55 -26.29 -11.38
C GLN A 17 10.11 -25.04 -10.71
N SER A 18 10.38 -24.00 -11.50
CA SER A 18 10.50 -22.65 -10.99
C SER A 18 9.15 -22.36 -10.35
N ASN A 19 9.14 -22.26 -9.03
CA ASN A 19 7.97 -21.90 -8.25
C ASN A 19 7.75 -20.39 -8.42
N ASP A 20 7.53 -19.95 -9.67
CA ASP A 20 7.20 -18.56 -9.96
C ASP A 20 5.80 -18.31 -9.43
N MET A 21 5.71 -17.48 -8.40
CA MET A 21 4.42 -17.05 -7.84
C MET A 21 3.56 -16.45 -8.95
N SER A 22 2.31 -16.85 -9.01
CA SER A 22 1.35 -16.20 -9.92
C SER A 22 1.12 -14.74 -9.51
N VAL A 23 0.67 -13.92 -10.46
CA VAL A 23 0.34 -12.51 -10.21
C VAL A 23 -0.65 -12.38 -9.05
N GLN A 24 -1.64 -13.27 -8.98
CA GLN A 24 -2.64 -13.29 -7.90
C GLN A 24 -2.02 -13.61 -6.55
N GLU A 25 -1.09 -14.55 -6.47
CA GLU A 25 -0.39 -14.88 -5.24
C GLU A 25 0.48 -13.73 -4.76
N ILE A 26 1.14 -13.00 -5.67
CA ILE A 26 1.94 -11.82 -5.34
C ILE A 26 1.04 -10.72 -4.75
N ILE A 27 -0.06 -10.37 -5.41
CA ILE A 27 -1.01 -9.35 -4.91
C ILE A 27 -1.61 -9.78 -3.58
N GLN A 28 -2.01 -11.03 -3.41
CA GLN A 28 -2.55 -11.52 -2.15
C GLN A 28 -1.52 -11.46 -1.02
N ALA A 29 -0.25 -11.77 -1.30
CA ALA A 29 0.83 -11.64 -0.32
C ALA A 29 1.07 -10.17 0.07
N MET A 30 0.99 -9.24 -0.89
CA MET A 30 1.06 -7.79 -0.62
C MET A 30 -0.10 -7.35 0.28
N ASP A 31 -1.33 -7.71 -0.05
CA ASP A 31 -2.53 -7.38 0.72
C ASP A 31 -2.45 -7.95 2.15
N ASN A 32 -2.00 -9.20 2.31
CA ASN A 32 -1.82 -9.83 3.61
C ASN A 32 -0.78 -9.09 4.47
N ASN A 33 0.30 -8.59 3.86
CA ASN A 33 1.32 -7.80 4.56
C ASN A 33 0.82 -6.40 4.94
N LEU A 34 -0.01 -5.78 4.08
CA LEU A 34 -0.57 -4.46 4.32
C LEU A 34 -1.72 -4.49 5.35
N ASN A 35 -2.51 -5.57 5.38
CA ASN A 35 -3.74 -5.70 6.17
C ASN A 35 -3.54 -6.58 7.42
N ALA A 36 -2.47 -6.35 8.18
CA ALA A 36 -2.29 -6.98 9.50
C ALA A 36 -3.48 -6.64 10.43
N LYS A 37 -3.83 -7.56 11.36
CA LYS A 37 -4.93 -7.36 12.32
C LYS A 37 -4.80 -6.06 13.10
N SER A 38 -3.59 -5.67 13.46
CA SER A 38 -3.27 -4.37 14.04
C SER A 38 -1.83 -3.99 13.71
N ARG A 39 -1.59 -2.69 13.53
CA ARG A 39 -0.25 -2.16 13.24
C ARG A 39 -0.06 -0.79 13.86
N VAL A 40 1.16 -0.50 14.25
CA VAL A 40 1.60 0.83 14.65
C VAL A 40 2.70 1.26 13.69
N LEU A 41 2.51 2.41 13.05
CA LEU A 41 3.40 2.93 12.02
C LEU A 41 3.88 4.32 12.41
N THR A 42 5.15 4.60 12.17
CA THR A 42 5.65 5.98 12.09
C THR A 42 5.83 6.33 10.63
N SER A 43 5.19 7.42 10.20
CA SER A 43 5.21 7.85 8.81
C SER A 43 5.95 9.18 8.69
N LYS A 44 6.69 9.31 7.59
CA LYS A 44 7.33 10.55 7.19
C LYS A 44 6.91 10.88 5.76
N MET A 45 6.14 11.96 5.60
CA MET A 45 5.67 12.45 4.32
C MET A 45 6.45 13.72 3.94
N ILE A 46 7.06 13.75 2.77
CA ILE A 46 7.75 14.92 2.23
C ILE A 46 6.86 15.54 1.15
N VAL A 47 6.38 16.74 1.41
CA VAL A 47 5.56 17.49 0.46
C VAL A 47 6.47 18.48 -0.26
N HIS A 48 6.67 18.27 -1.56
CA HIS A 48 7.48 19.13 -2.41
C HIS A 48 6.65 20.31 -2.93
N GLY A 49 7.02 21.51 -2.53
CA GLY A 49 6.42 22.74 -3.04
C GLY A 49 7.35 23.45 -4.04
N ARG A 50 6.82 24.48 -4.69
CA ARG A 50 7.57 25.25 -5.70
C ARG A 50 8.87 25.90 -5.17
N ARG A 51 8.89 26.33 -3.90
CA ARG A 51 10.02 27.07 -3.29
C ARG A 51 10.72 26.28 -2.20
N SER A 52 10.04 25.37 -1.55
CA SER A 52 10.58 24.58 -0.44
C SER A 52 9.79 23.29 -0.28
N SER A 53 10.45 22.29 0.29
CA SER A 53 9.80 21.05 0.73
C SER A 53 9.55 21.12 2.23
N ARG A 54 8.49 20.47 2.69
CA ARG A 54 8.21 20.31 4.12
C ARG A 54 8.04 18.82 4.45
N THR A 55 8.51 18.47 5.62
CA THR A 55 8.40 17.12 6.16
C THR A 55 7.32 17.08 7.23
N ILE A 56 6.41 16.13 7.13
CA ILE A 56 5.34 15.89 8.08
C ILE A 56 5.57 14.50 8.66
N GLU A 57 5.66 14.41 9.98
CA GLU A 57 5.82 13.15 10.69
C GLU A 57 4.55 12.84 11.46
N SER A 58 4.14 11.58 11.43
CA SER A 58 2.98 11.13 12.17
C SER A 58 3.18 9.72 12.73
N LYS A 59 2.42 9.42 13.78
CA LYS A 59 2.29 8.08 14.33
C LYS A 59 0.86 7.62 14.12
N ASN A 60 0.72 6.39 13.62
CA ASN A 60 -0.55 5.84 13.20
C ASN A 60 -0.78 4.51 13.92
N TRP A 61 -1.98 4.33 14.45
CA TRP A 61 -2.46 3.08 15.03
C TRP A 61 -3.65 2.62 14.20
N VAL A 62 -3.56 1.39 13.68
CA VAL A 62 -4.55 0.85 12.74
C VAL A 62 -5.00 -0.52 13.23
N VAL A 63 -6.30 -0.78 13.18
CA VAL A 63 -6.90 -2.08 13.49
C VAL A 63 -7.82 -2.48 12.33
N GLY A 64 -7.46 -3.55 11.65
CA GLY A 64 -8.14 -3.96 10.42
C GLY A 64 -8.09 -2.89 9.33
N ILE A 65 -9.20 -2.77 8.60
CA ILE A 65 -9.40 -1.76 7.55
C ILE A 65 -10.31 -0.60 7.99
N ASP A 66 -10.99 -0.76 9.14
CA ASP A 66 -12.05 0.15 9.58
C ASP A 66 -11.61 1.17 10.62
N LEU A 67 -10.56 0.88 11.38
CA LEU A 67 -10.17 1.71 12.52
C LEU A 67 -8.74 2.24 12.33
N ALA A 68 -8.61 3.56 12.32
CA ALA A 68 -7.29 4.19 12.31
C ALA A 68 -7.29 5.46 13.17
N PHE A 69 -6.24 5.63 13.95
CA PHE A 69 -5.95 6.85 14.68
C PHE A 69 -4.57 7.36 14.26
N THR A 70 -4.48 8.63 13.89
CA THR A 70 -3.24 9.29 13.48
C THR A 70 -2.99 10.49 14.40
N GLU A 71 -1.77 10.63 14.88
CA GLU A 71 -1.29 11.82 15.57
C GLU A 71 -0.10 12.41 14.79
N TYR A 72 -0.21 13.70 14.44
CA TYR A 72 0.86 14.45 13.79
C TYR A 72 1.88 14.92 14.81
N LEU A 73 3.16 14.62 14.57
CA LEU A 73 4.27 14.89 15.47
C LEU A 73 5.08 16.11 15.05
N SER A 74 5.17 16.36 13.75
CA SER A 74 5.86 17.50 13.16
C SER A 74 5.24 17.90 11.81
N PRO A 75 5.46 19.12 11.31
CA PRO A 75 6.17 20.26 11.92
C PRO A 75 5.39 20.89 13.08
N PRO A 76 5.95 21.88 13.78
CA PRO A 76 5.27 22.53 14.94
C PRO A 76 3.85 23.01 14.67
N ARG A 77 3.56 23.46 13.44
CA ARG A 77 2.22 23.89 13.02
C ARG A 77 1.19 22.78 13.04
N GLU A 78 1.60 21.55 12.72
CA GLU A 78 0.71 20.38 12.59
C GLU A 78 0.73 19.52 13.86
N LYS A 79 1.72 19.75 14.74
CA LYS A 79 1.92 18.95 15.94
C LYS A 79 0.70 18.94 16.84
N GLY A 80 0.28 17.72 17.23
CA GLY A 80 -0.89 17.51 18.09
C GLY A 80 -2.22 17.47 17.32
N THR A 81 -2.24 17.77 16.01
CA THR A 81 -3.40 17.46 15.17
C THR A 81 -3.62 15.94 15.17
N LYS A 82 -4.85 15.52 15.34
CA LYS A 82 -5.23 14.11 15.40
C LYS A 82 -6.30 13.81 14.35
N MET A 83 -6.28 12.60 13.85
CA MET A 83 -7.31 12.09 12.94
C MET A 83 -7.82 10.75 13.43
N LEU A 84 -9.12 10.54 13.29
CA LEU A 84 -9.80 9.30 13.66
C LEU A 84 -10.66 8.81 12.49
N LYS A 85 -10.36 7.62 12.00
CA LYS A 85 -11.20 6.88 11.06
C LYS A 85 -11.99 5.81 11.81
N LEU A 86 -13.30 5.79 11.61
CA LEU A 86 -14.21 4.74 12.07
C LEU A 86 -15.08 4.31 10.89
N GLY A 87 -14.74 3.19 10.26
CA GLY A 87 -15.36 2.76 9.01
C GLY A 87 -15.20 3.80 7.90
N ASP A 88 -16.31 4.27 7.38
CA ASP A 88 -16.40 5.28 6.32
C ASP A 88 -16.35 6.74 6.81
N LYS A 89 -16.20 6.95 8.13
CA LYS A 89 -16.21 8.29 8.73
C LYS A 89 -14.81 8.71 9.18
N LEU A 90 -14.51 9.98 8.94
CA LEU A 90 -13.24 10.58 9.28
C LEU A 90 -13.46 11.86 10.09
N TRP A 91 -12.73 12.01 11.18
CA TRP A 91 -12.69 13.23 11.99
C TRP A 91 -11.27 13.75 12.12
N THR A 92 -11.14 15.06 12.23
CA THR A 92 -9.89 15.73 12.59
C THR A 92 -10.09 16.57 13.84
N TYR A 93 -9.11 16.53 14.72
CA TYR A 93 -8.98 17.41 15.88
C TYR A 93 -7.85 18.40 15.61
N SER A 94 -8.11 19.70 15.85
CA SER A 94 -7.14 20.75 15.76
C SER A 94 -6.81 21.28 17.16
N PRO A 95 -5.55 21.15 17.63
CA PRO A 95 -5.16 21.66 18.94
C PRO A 95 -5.15 23.20 19.02
N GLN A 96 -5.02 23.90 17.87
CA GLN A 96 -5.03 25.36 17.82
C GLN A 96 -6.40 25.96 18.12
N THR A 97 -7.46 25.24 17.79
CA THR A 97 -8.84 25.72 17.95
C THR A 97 -9.64 24.89 18.95
N ASP A 98 -9.05 23.82 19.47
CA ASP A 98 -9.69 22.82 20.35
C ASP A 98 -11.02 22.28 19.77
N ARG A 99 -11.04 22.02 18.45
CA ARG A 99 -12.24 21.58 17.74
C ARG A 99 -12.02 20.23 17.09
N VAL A 100 -13.09 19.42 17.13
CA VAL A 100 -13.22 18.21 16.34
C VAL A 100 -14.18 18.48 15.18
N ILE A 101 -13.77 18.17 13.96
CA ILE A 101 -14.56 18.38 12.73
C ILE A 101 -14.62 17.06 11.99
N GLN A 102 -15.82 16.69 11.53
CA GLN A 102 -15.99 15.55 10.63
C GLN A 102 -15.63 15.98 9.20
N ILE A 103 -14.69 15.27 8.59
CA ILE A 103 -14.34 15.42 7.17
C ILE A 103 -15.34 14.60 6.35
N SER A 104 -16.17 15.26 5.56
CA SER A 104 -17.24 14.59 4.80
C SER A 104 -17.53 15.30 3.46
N GLY A 105 -18.25 14.62 2.58
CA GLY A 105 -18.67 15.15 1.28
C GLY A 105 -17.49 15.66 0.45
N HIS A 106 -17.55 16.93 0.02
CA HIS A 106 -16.50 17.55 -0.81
C HIS A 106 -15.16 17.70 -0.08
N MET A 107 -15.16 17.74 1.27
CA MET A 107 -13.92 17.84 2.05
C MET A 107 -13.03 16.60 1.89
N LEU A 108 -13.63 15.43 1.66
CA LEU A 108 -12.86 14.20 1.43
C LEU A 108 -11.97 14.27 0.18
N ARG A 109 -12.30 15.13 -0.77
CA ARG A 109 -11.48 15.37 -1.98
C ARG A 109 -10.36 16.38 -1.78
N GLN A 110 -10.28 17.02 -0.61
CA GLN A 110 -9.21 17.96 -0.30
C GLN A 110 -7.92 17.21 0.03
N SER A 111 -6.81 17.91 -0.19
CA SER A 111 -5.46 17.39 0.08
C SER A 111 -5.21 17.17 1.57
N VAL A 112 -4.66 16.02 1.90
CA VAL A 112 -4.13 15.75 3.25
C VAL A 112 -2.87 16.59 3.45
N MET A 113 -2.91 17.50 4.40
CA MET A 113 -1.77 18.37 4.74
C MET A 113 -1.14 19.07 3.52
N GLY A 114 -1.93 19.35 2.47
CA GLY A 114 -1.46 20.01 1.24
C GLY A 114 -0.53 19.17 0.37
N SER A 115 -0.55 17.85 0.51
CA SER A 115 0.02 16.91 -0.43
C SER A 115 -0.89 16.73 -1.64
N ASP A 116 -0.48 15.91 -2.59
CA ASP A 116 -1.31 15.45 -3.71
C ASP A 116 -2.25 14.29 -3.35
N MET A 117 -2.09 13.71 -2.15
CA MET A 117 -2.98 12.69 -1.61
C MET A 117 -4.24 13.33 -1.01
N SER A 118 -5.43 12.86 -1.40
CA SER A 118 -6.70 13.31 -0.81
C SER A 118 -7.05 12.53 0.46
N TYR A 119 -8.03 13.05 1.24
CA TYR A 119 -8.59 12.28 2.36
C TYR A 119 -9.29 11.00 1.90
N ASN A 120 -9.92 11.00 0.71
CA ASN A 120 -10.45 9.77 0.13
C ASN A 120 -9.37 8.72 -0.09
N ASP A 121 -8.21 9.12 -0.63
CA ASP A 121 -7.08 8.19 -0.86
C ASP A 121 -6.54 7.64 0.45
N MET A 122 -6.49 8.49 1.49
CA MET A 122 -6.05 8.08 2.83
C MET A 122 -7.02 7.09 3.50
N MET A 123 -8.30 7.16 3.14
CA MET A 123 -9.32 6.26 3.69
C MET A 123 -9.49 4.96 2.90
N GLU A 124 -8.87 4.84 1.71
CA GLU A 124 -8.98 3.66 0.87
C GLU A 124 -8.06 2.55 1.38
N ASP A 125 -8.62 1.63 2.14
CA ASP A 125 -7.92 0.50 2.76
C ASP A 125 -8.39 -0.87 2.23
N ARG A 126 -9.25 -0.87 1.18
CA ARG A 126 -9.67 -2.13 0.57
C ARG A 126 -8.48 -2.86 -0.06
N PRO A 127 -8.48 -4.21 -0.07
CA PRO A 127 -7.44 -5.00 -0.69
C PRO A 127 -7.20 -4.62 -2.16
N LEU A 128 -5.94 -4.59 -2.59
CA LEU A 128 -5.58 -4.28 -3.98
C LEU A 128 -6.23 -5.25 -4.95
N ILE A 129 -6.35 -6.52 -4.56
CA ILE A 129 -6.98 -7.56 -5.38
C ILE A 129 -8.47 -7.28 -5.66
N GLU A 130 -9.14 -6.52 -4.81
CA GLU A 130 -10.54 -6.10 -5.03
C GLU A 130 -10.63 -4.89 -5.95
N LEU A 131 -9.62 -4.00 -5.91
CA LEU A 131 -9.63 -2.72 -6.61
C LEU A 131 -9.05 -2.78 -8.00
N TYR A 132 -8.04 -3.65 -8.22
CA TYR A 132 -7.23 -3.64 -9.44
C TYR A 132 -7.12 -5.01 -10.06
N GLU A 133 -7.02 -5.03 -11.38
CA GLU A 133 -6.46 -6.13 -12.14
C GLU A 133 -4.95 -5.91 -12.28
N ALA A 134 -4.17 -6.97 -12.03
CA ALA A 134 -2.73 -6.89 -12.03
C ALA A 134 -2.11 -7.70 -13.16
N THR A 135 -1.12 -7.13 -13.82
CA THR A 135 -0.30 -7.78 -14.84
C THR A 135 1.17 -7.68 -14.45
N LEU A 136 1.91 -8.76 -14.55
CA LEU A 136 3.36 -8.76 -14.35
C LEU A 136 4.04 -8.23 -15.62
N GLU A 137 4.75 -7.11 -15.50
CA GLU A 137 5.50 -6.52 -16.63
C GLU A 137 6.98 -6.92 -16.64
N GLY A 138 7.51 -7.38 -15.51
CA GLY A 138 8.90 -7.81 -15.43
C GLY A 138 9.42 -7.87 -13.99
N SER A 139 10.75 -7.88 -13.89
CA SER A 139 11.46 -7.83 -12.62
C SER A 139 12.65 -6.89 -12.69
N VAL A 140 13.06 -6.37 -11.53
CA VAL A 140 14.23 -5.49 -11.38
C VAL A 140 14.93 -5.82 -10.07
N GLU A 141 16.24 -5.64 -10.04
CA GLU A 141 17.01 -5.72 -8.80
C GLU A 141 17.19 -4.31 -8.21
N ILE A 142 16.84 -4.14 -6.93
CA ILE A 142 17.01 -2.90 -6.18
C ILE A 142 17.70 -3.26 -4.86
N ASP A 143 18.83 -2.65 -4.58
CA ASP A 143 19.64 -2.89 -3.37
C ASP A 143 19.96 -4.38 -3.11
N GLY A 144 20.28 -5.13 -4.18
CA GLY A 144 20.61 -6.55 -4.12
C GLY A 144 19.39 -7.48 -3.86
N ARG A 145 18.17 -6.97 -4.02
CA ARG A 145 16.93 -7.74 -3.88
C ARG A 145 16.13 -7.71 -5.18
N GLY A 146 15.62 -8.87 -5.57
CA GLY A 146 14.69 -8.97 -6.70
C GLY A 146 13.33 -8.36 -6.39
N HIS A 147 12.79 -7.56 -7.30
CA HIS A 147 11.46 -6.96 -7.22
C HIS A 147 10.69 -7.26 -8.50
N TRP A 148 9.39 -7.47 -8.38
CA TRP A 148 8.49 -7.56 -9.52
C TRP A 148 7.98 -6.18 -9.92
N ILE A 149 7.89 -5.95 -11.23
CA ILE A 149 7.25 -4.77 -11.79
C ILE A 149 5.85 -5.19 -12.21
N MET A 150 4.84 -4.59 -11.61
CA MET A 150 3.45 -4.92 -11.85
C MET A 150 2.67 -3.70 -12.31
N LEU A 151 1.85 -3.89 -13.33
CA LEU A 151 0.87 -2.92 -13.76
C LEU A 151 -0.46 -3.25 -13.07
N LEU A 152 -1.05 -2.25 -12.40
CA LEU A 152 -2.36 -2.35 -11.77
C LEU A 152 -3.36 -1.46 -12.50
N GLU A 153 -4.42 -2.02 -13.05
CA GLU A 153 -5.51 -1.30 -13.72
C GLU A 153 -6.81 -1.41 -12.92
N ALA A 154 -7.47 -0.28 -12.68
CA ALA A 154 -8.65 -0.22 -11.83
C ALA A 154 -9.82 -1.05 -12.37
N LYS A 155 -10.35 -1.97 -11.57
CA LYS A 155 -11.59 -2.73 -11.85
C LYS A 155 -12.84 -1.98 -11.42
N VAL A 156 -12.71 -1.02 -10.50
CA VAL A 156 -13.82 -0.27 -9.93
C VAL A 156 -13.73 1.20 -10.31
N LYS A 157 -14.89 1.86 -10.44
CA LYS A 157 -14.96 3.29 -10.75
C LYS A 157 -14.70 4.13 -9.50
N GLY A 158 -14.17 5.34 -9.70
CA GLY A 158 -14.05 6.36 -8.66
C GLY A 158 -12.74 6.30 -7.89
N LEU A 159 -11.78 5.44 -8.27
CA LEU A 159 -10.43 5.49 -7.72
C LEU A 159 -9.68 6.71 -8.26
N SER A 160 -8.92 7.37 -7.38
CA SER A 160 -8.05 8.50 -7.76
C SER A 160 -6.93 8.09 -8.71
N TYR A 161 -6.52 6.82 -8.64
CA TYR A 161 -5.45 6.27 -9.47
C TYR A 161 -5.98 5.09 -10.30
N PRO A 162 -6.52 5.36 -11.50
CA PRO A 162 -7.05 4.30 -12.36
C PRO A 162 -5.98 3.35 -12.91
N LYS A 163 -4.72 3.78 -12.86
CA LYS A 163 -3.55 3.00 -13.29
C LYS A 163 -2.38 3.26 -12.33
N ARG A 164 -1.73 2.22 -11.91
CA ARG A 164 -0.55 2.24 -11.05
C ARG A 164 0.53 1.34 -11.56
#